data_93773d6bcffe55010aaa2a3390a08a05
#
_entry.id   93773d6bcffe55010aaa2a3390a08a05
#
_cell.length_a   1.000
_cell.length_b   1.000
_cell.length_c   1.000
_cell.angle_alpha   90.00
_cell.angle_beta   90.00
_cell.angle_gamma   90.00
#
_symmetry.space_group_name_H-M   'P 1'
#
loop_
_entity.id
_entity.type
_entity.pdbx_description
1 polymer ?
#
loop_
_entity_poly.entity_id
_entity_poly.type
_entity_poly.pdbx_seq_one_letter_code
_entity_poly.pdbx_strand_id
1 'polypeptide(L)'
;MRKLLIALVTIALASLALALPASAQSARIHLLHGIPDTDIDVSVAGDNVFEGFSFGDTQDLSGFAGATLENLEVKVAGTDTVAIDAGDVALPASGNFTIVAHLDADGTPGLAVFENDTSSIDAGSGRLTVRHAAAAPSVDILANGDVAFANVPNGAGGSADLAAGTISASVVPTLSLIHI
;
A
#
# COMPACT_ATOMS: atom_id res chain seq x y z
N MET A 1 59.33 15.80 -58.44
CA MET A 1 58.90 16.32 -57.14
C MET A 1 57.41 16.09 -56.98
N ARG A 2 57.01 14.95 -56.37
CA ARG A 2 55.59 14.58 -56.16
C ARG A 2 55.19 14.97 -54.75
N LYS A 3 54.30 15.93 -54.61
CA LYS A 3 53.73 16.33 -53.32
C LYS A 3 52.61 15.33 -52.95
N LEU A 4 52.84 14.59 -51.87
CA LEU A 4 51.87 13.67 -51.29
C LEU A 4 50.95 14.47 -50.38
N LEU A 5 49.68 14.57 -50.75
CA LEU A 5 48.61 15.12 -49.90
C LEU A 5 48.07 14.00 -49.04
N ILE A 6 48.31 14.11 -47.72
CA ILE A 6 47.69 13.23 -46.72
C ILE A 6 46.38 13.90 -46.32
N ALA A 7 45.27 13.28 -46.75
CA ALA A 7 43.95 13.66 -46.28
C ALA A 7 43.66 12.98 -44.91
N LEU A 8 43.52 13.80 -43.89
CA LEU A 8 43.11 13.38 -42.56
C LEU A 8 41.60 13.17 -42.53
N VAL A 9 41.12 11.95 -42.52
CA VAL A 9 39.74 11.62 -42.33
C VAL A 9 39.46 11.52 -40.84
N THR A 10 38.88 12.54 -40.24
CA THR A 10 38.36 12.51 -38.85
C THR A 10 37.02 11.79 -38.85
N ILE A 11 37.05 10.55 -38.35
CA ILE A 11 35.83 9.78 -38.08
C ILE A 11 35.26 10.30 -36.75
N ALA A 12 34.18 11.08 -36.82
CA ALA A 12 33.38 11.43 -35.63
C ALA A 12 32.56 10.21 -35.21
N LEU A 13 32.98 9.52 -34.15
CA LEU A 13 32.16 8.50 -33.49
C LEU A 13 31.01 9.23 -32.76
N ALA A 14 29.84 9.27 -33.38
CA ALA A 14 28.61 9.63 -32.67
C ALA A 14 28.27 8.49 -31.73
N SER A 15 28.54 8.67 -30.44
CA SER A 15 28.07 7.77 -29.37
C SER A 15 26.55 7.92 -29.26
N LEU A 16 25.83 7.03 -29.93
CA LEU A 16 24.40 6.84 -29.73
C LEU A 16 24.23 6.18 -28.36
N ALA A 17 23.99 6.98 -27.33
CA ALA A 17 23.61 6.48 -26.01
C ALA A 17 22.22 5.82 -26.18
N LEU A 18 22.22 4.51 -26.29
CA LEU A 18 21.01 3.70 -26.13
C LEU A 18 20.55 3.91 -24.69
N ALA A 19 19.56 4.78 -24.49
CA ALA A 19 18.83 4.84 -23.24
C ALA A 19 18.12 3.49 -23.08
N LEU A 20 18.69 2.62 -22.24
CA LEU A 20 18.00 1.41 -21.81
C LEU A 20 16.71 1.88 -21.15
N PRO A 21 15.55 1.27 -21.49
CA PRO A 21 14.34 1.58 -20.75
C PRO A 21 14.62 1.29 -19.28
N ALA A 22 14.43 2.28 -18.41
CA ALA A 22 14.43 2.05 -16.98
C ALA A 22 13.40 0.96 -16.74
N SER A 23 13.83 -0.19 -16.23
CA SER A 23 12.91 -1.24 -15.83
C SER A 23 11.98 -0.62 -14.80
N ALA A 24 10.72 -0.40 -15.18
CA ALA A 24 9.71 0.03 -14.20
C ALA A 24 9.71 -1.03 -13.10
N GLN A 25 10.01 -0.61 -11.87
CA GLN A 25 9.98 -1.53 -10.74
C GLN A 25 8.52 -1.97 -10.59
N SER A 26 8.28 -3.28 -10.65
CA SER A 26 6.93 -3.83 -10.44
C SER A 26 6.41 -3.42 -9.06
N ALA A 27 5.09 -3.27 -8.95
CA ALA A 27 4.48 -2.89 -7.68
C ALA A 27 4.83 -3.90 -6.58
N ARG A 28 5.04 -3.38 -5.37
CA ARG A 28 5.02 -4.18 -4.14
C ARG A 28 3.63 -4.08 -3.53
N ILE A 29 2.98 -5.20 -3.34
CA ILE A 29 1.61 -5.25 -2.88
C ILE A 29 1.52 -6.29 -1.76
N HIS A 30 1.08 -5.85 -0.58
CA HIS A 30 0.84 -6.73 0.55
C HIS A 30 -0.64 -6.70 0.92
N LEU A 31 -1.21 -7.87 1.15
CA LEU A 31 -2.53 -8.03 1.76
C LEU A 31 -2.34 -8.25 3.26
N LEU A 32 -3.05 -7.49 4.08
CA LEU A 32 -3.11 -7.62 5.54
C LEU A 32 -4.52 -8.03 5.96
N HIS A 33 -4.62 -9.05 6.81
CA HIS A 33 -5.87 -9.40 7.45
C HIS A 33 -6.08 -8.59 8.73
N GLY A 34 -7.03 -7.66 8.70
CA GLY A 34 -7.35 -6.74 9.80
C GLY A 34 -8.72 -6.98 10.45
N ILE A 35 -9.41 -8.10 10.16
CA ILE A 35 -10.68 -8.46 10.79
C ILE A 35 -10.38 -9.37 12.00
N PRO A 36 -10.69 -8.96 13.23
CA PRO A 36 -10.43 -9.76 14.43
C PRO A 36 -11.37 -10.96 14.52
N ASP A 37 -10.98 -11.95 15.32
CA ASP A 37 -11.77 -13.11 15.76
C ASP A 37 -12.31 -14.01 14.62
N THR A 38 -11.74 -13.91 13.42
CA THR A 38 -12.18 -14.69 12.24
C THR A 38 -10.99 -14.97 11.35
N ASP A 39 -10.68 -16.24 11.07
CA ASP A 39 -9.77 -16.59 10.01
C ASP A 39 -10.49 -16.53 8.66
N ILE A 40 -9.75 -16.20 7.60
CA ILE A 40 -10.31 -16.04 6.27
C ILE A 40 -9.57 -16.89 5.24
N ASP A 41 -10.29 -17.23 4.17
CA ASP A 41 -9.74 -17.75 2.93
C ASP A 41 -9.90 -16.67 1.85
N VAL A 42 -8.94 -16.56 0.94
CA VAL A 42 -9.00 -15.65 -0.21
C VAL A 42 -9.10 -16.46 -1.48
N SER A 43 -10.13 -16.20 -2.28
CA SER A 43 -10.34 -16.88 -3.55
C SER A 43 -10.30 -15.90 -4.73
N VAL A 44 -9.79 -16.38 -5.87
CA VAL A 44 -9.75 -15.66 -7.14
C VAL A 44 -10.29 -16.61 -8.21
N ALA A 45 -11.23 -16.15 -9.00
CA ALA A 45 -11.92 -16.96 -10.03
C ALA A 45 -12.52 -18.27 -9.48
N GLY A 46 -12.87 -18.30 -8.19
CA GLY A 46 -13.46 -19.45 -7.51
C GLY A 46 -12.44 -20.41 -6.86
N ASP A 47 -11.14 -20.26 -7.11
CA ASP A 47 -10.09 -21.07 -6.50
C ASP A 47 -9.51 -20.35 -5.26
N ASN A 48 -9.35 -21.07 -4.14
CA ASN A 48 -8.68 -20.53 -2.97
C ASN A 48 -7.19 -20.36 -3.26
N VAL A 49 -6.69 -19.14 -3.13
CA VAL A 49 -5.27 -18.78 -3.30
C VAL A 49 -4.53 -18.65 -1.97
N PHE A 50 -5.27 -18.33 -0.90
CA PHE A 50 -4.77 -18.34 0.49
C PHE A 50 -5.84 -18.93 1.39
N GLU A 51 -5.44 -19.81 2.31
CA GLU A 51 -6.33 -20.49 3.24
C GLU A 51 -5.84 -20.31 4.68
N GLY A 52 -6.80 -20.19 5.62
CA GLY A 52 -6.51 -20.08 7.04
C GLY A 52 -5.70 -18.84 7.41
N PHE A 53 -5.98 -17.72 6.75
CA PHE A 53 -5.29 -16.45 6.94
C PHE A 53 -5.82 -15.76 8.20
N SER A 54 -4.99 -15.71 9.25
CA SER A 54 -5.40 -15.25 10.58
C SER A 54 -5.23 -13.74 10.76
N PHE A 55 -5.92 -13.18 11.74
CA PHE A 55 -5.79 -11.76 12.08
C PHE A 55 -4.34 -11.33 12.31
N GLY A 56 -3.91 -10.29 11.62
CA GLY A 56 -2.56 -9.76 11.66
C GLY A 56 -1.60 -10.39 10.65
N ASP A 57 -1.99 -11.48 9.97
CA ASP A 57 -1.18 -12.08 8.93
C ASP A 57 -1.08 -11.19 7.69
N THR A 58 0.04 -11.34 6.95
CA THR A 58 0.29 -10.63 5.70
C THR A 58 0.65 -11.60 4.59
N GLN A 59 0.17 -11.32 3.38
CA GLN A 59 0.52 -12.07 2.16
C GLN A 59 1.10 -11.14 1.09
N ASP A 60 2.10 -11.63 0.37
CA ASP A 60 2.74 -10.88 -0.72
C ASP A 60 2.02 -11.16 -2.04
N LEU A 61 1.35 -10.14 -2.57
CA LEU A 61 0.68 -10.15 -3.87
C LEU A 61 1.51 -9.51 -4.99
N SER A 62 2.79 -9.19 -4.75
CA SER A 62 3.64 -8.50 -5.74
C SER A 62 3.82 -9.31 -7.03
N GLY A 63 3.69 -10.64 -6.97
CA GLY A 63 3.70 -11.52 -8.14
C GLY A 63 2.53 -11.29 -9.12
N PHE A 64 1.47 -10.64 -8.67
CA PHE A 64 0.28 -10.31 -9.47
C PHE A 64 0.24 -8.84 -9.89
N ALA A 65 1.34 -8.08 -9.72
CA ALA A 65 1.40 -6.66 -10.07
C ALA A 65 1.00 -6.42 -11.53
N GLY A 66 0.04 -5.52 -11.75
CA GLY A 66 -0.51 -5.20 -13.07
C GLY A 66 -1.54 -6.20 -13.61
N ALA A 67 -1.83 -7.29 -12.89
CA ALA A 67 -2.89 -8.23 -13.26
C ALA A 67 -4.26 -7.77 -12.71
N THR A 68 -5.32 -8.32 -13.26
CA THR A 68 -6.67 -8.28 -12.68
C THR A 68 -6.93 -9.60 -11.96
N LEU A 69 -7.29 -9.53 -10.69
CA LEU A 69 -7.80 -10.67 -9.93
C LEU A 69 -9.29 -10.77 -10.20
N GLU A 70 -9.69 -11.76 -11.00
CA GLU A 70 -11.09 -11.96 -11.40
C GLU A 70 -11.88 -12.54 -10.22
N ASN A 71 -13.05 -11.98 -9.96
CA ASN A 71 -13.97 -12.45 -8.91
C ASN A 71 -13.26 -12.70 -7.59
N LEU A 72 -12.58 -11.66 -7.07
CA LEU A 72 -11.89 -11.72 -5.79
C LEU A 72 -12.91 -11.77 -4.65
N GLU A 73 -12.89 -12.83 -3.87
CA GLU A 73 -13.71 -13.02 -2.69
C GLU A 73 -12.86 -13.28 -1.46
N VAL A 74 -13.32 -12.77 -0.31
CA VAL A 74 -12.79 -13.14 1.00
C VAL A 74 -13.90 -13.92 1.71
N LYS A 75 -13.60 -15.14 2.12
CA LYS A 75 -14.52 -16.08 2.75
C LYS A 75 -14.13 -16.32 4.20
N VAL A 76 -15.09 -16.71 5.02
CA VAL A 76 -14.80 -17.25 6.36
C VAL A 76 -14.09 -18.59 6.18
N ALA A 77 -12.91 -18.75 6.79
CA ALA A 77 -12.03 -19.90 6.58
C ALA A 77 -12.75 -21.25 6.78
N GLY A 78 -12.49 -22.16 5.84
CA GLY A 78 -13.09 -23.48 5.84
C GLY A 78 -14.59 -23.53 5.54
N THR A 79 -15.17 -22.45 5.02
CA THR A 79 -16.60 -22.36 4.64
C THR A 79 -16.77 -21.70 3.27
N ASP A 80 -17.99 -21.82 2.70
CA ASP A 80 -18.36 -21.11 1.47
C ASP A 80 -18.99 -19.73 1.75
N THR A 81 -18.95 -19.25 3.00
CA THR A 81 -19.52 -17.95 3.38
C THR A 81 -18.65 -16.82 2.90
N VAL A 82 -19.12 -16.06 1.91
CA VAL A 82 -18.43 -14.86 1.41
C VAL A 82 -18.65 -13.72 2.39
N ALA A 83 -17.57 -13.21 2.96
CA ALA A 83 -17.55 -12.04 3.83
C ALA A 83 -17.36 -10.74 3.03
N ILE A 84 -16.50 -10.78 1.99
CA ILE A 84 -16.26 -9.65 1.08
C ILE A 84 -16.32 -10.19 -0.35
N ASP A 85 -17.21 -9.66 -1.17
CA ASP A 85 -17.24 -9.82 -2.62
C ASP A 85 -16.65 -8.54 -3.23
N ALA A 86 -15.41 -8.61 -3.69
CA ALA A 86 -14.71 -7.48 -4.29
C ALA A 86 -14.85 -7.44 -5.81
N GLY A 87 -15.43 -8.48 -6.42
CA GLY A 87 -15.49 -8.60 -7.87
C GLY A 87 -14.13 -8.63 -8.53
N ASP A 88 -14.00 -7.99 -9.70
CA ASP A 88 -12.74 -7.91 -10.44
C ASP A 88 -11.89 -6.76 -9.88
N VAL A 89 -10.68 -7.09 -9.38
CA VAL A 89 -9.76 -6.12 -8.78
C VAL A 89 -8.50 -5.99 -9.62
N ALA A 90 -8.31 -4.83 -10.28
CA ALA A 90 -7.09 -4.53 -11.02
C ALA A 90 -5.99 -4.10 -10.04
N LEU A 91 -4.89 -4.85 -10.00
CA LEU A 91 -3.73 -4.52 -9.16
C LEU A 91 -2.81 -3.51 -9.85
N PRO A 92 -2.22 -2.56 -9.09
CA PRO A 92 -1.26 -1.60 -9.63
C PRO A 92 -0.05 -2.29 -10.28
N ALA A 93 0.44 -1.74 -11.41
CA ALA A 93 1.64 -2.26 -12.08
C ALA A 93 2.95 -1.74 -11.45
N SER A 94 2.91 -0.62 -10.73
CA SER A 94 4.07 0.01 -10.08
C SER A 94 3.67 0.70 -8.79
N GLY A 95 4.63 1.00 -7.92
CA GLY A 95 4.38 1.63 -6.62
C GLY A 95 4.51 0.64 -5.46
N ASN A 96 4.05 1.05 -4.29
CA ASN A 96 4.06 0.24 -3.07
C ASN A 96 2.70 0.36 -2.38
N PHE A 97 2.02 -0.76 -2.14
CA PHE A 97 0.65 -0.76 -1.65
C PHE A 97 0.45 -1.75 -0.52
N THR A 98 -0.47 -1.41 0.36
CA THR A 98 -1.04 -2.34 1.35
C THR A 98 -2.54 -2.39 1.15
N ILE A 99 -3.07 -3.57 0.92
CA ILE A 99 -4.51 -3.84 0.91
C ILE A 99 -4.85 -4.42 2.28
N VAL A 100 -5.89 -3.89 2.92
CA VAL A 100 -6.31 -4.36 4.25
C VAL A 100 -7.75 -4.84 4.16
N ALA A 101 -7.97 -6.12 4.49
CA ALA A 101 -9.31 -6.61 4.80
C ALA A 101 -9.66 -6.12 6.21
N HIS A 102 -10.70 -5.32 6.36
CA HIS A 102 -11.07 -4.69 7.63
C HIS A 102 -12.58 -4.62 7.81
N LEU A 103 -13.01 -4.19 8.99
CA LEU A 103 -14.39 -3.80 9.24
C LEU A 103 -14.50 -2.29 9.11
N ASP A 104 -15.52 -1.81 8.39
CA ASP A 104 -15.83 -0.39 8.38
C ASP A 104 -16.49 0.07 9.71
N ALA A 105 -16.89 1.33 9.81
CA ALA A 105 -17.33 1.92 11.06
C ALA A 105 -18.58 1.27 11.66
N ASP A 106 -19.42 0.62 10.85
CA ASP A 106 -20.63 -0.09 11.27
C ASP A 106 -20.42 -1.62 11.38
N GLY A 107 -19.20 -2.09 11.17
CA GLY A 107 -18.82 -3.50 11.30
C GLY A 107 -18.98 -4.32 10.02
N THR A 108 -19.26 -3.70 8.88
CA THR A 108 -19.32 -4.40 7.58
C THR A 108 -17.91 -4.71 7.08
N PRO A 109 -17.61 -5.97 6.67
CA PRO A 109 -16.32 -6.30 6.09
C PRO A 109 -16.08 -5.61 4.74
N GLY A 110 -14.85 -5.11 4.52
CA GLY A 110 -14.45 -4.43 3.30
C GLY A 110 -12.95 -4.48 3.06
N LEU A 111 -12.53 -3.97 1.90
CA LEU A 111 -11.12 -3.80 1.55
C LEU A 111 -10.77 -2.32 1.47
N ALA A 112 -9.68 -1.93 2.12
CA ALA A 112 -9.07 -0.62 1.95
C ALA A 112 -7.72 -0.77 1.26
N VAL A 113 -7.42 0.13 0.30
CA VAL A 113 -6.15 0.15 -0.43
C VAL A 113 -5.37 1.39 -0.05
N PHE A 114 -4.14 1.20 0.42
CA PHE A 114 -3.25 2.28 0.83
C PHE A 114 -2.00 2.29 -0.03
N GLU A 115 -1.72 3.41 -0.67
CA GLU A 115 -0.42 3.65 -1.25
C GLU A 115 0.59 4.01 -0.14
N ASN A 116 1.76 3.35 -0.16
CA ASN A 116 2.82 3.58 0.78
C ASN A 116 3.81 4.59 0.21
N ASP A 117 3.95 5.74 0.84
CA ASP A 117 4.99 6.69 0.49
C ASP A 117 6.37 6.13 0.91
N THR A 118 7.16 5.73 -0.08
CA THR A 118 8.53 5.23 0.08
C THR A 118 9.58 6.24 -0.36
N SER A 119 9.21 7.51 -0.53
CA SER A 119 10.14 8.59 -0.85
C SER A 119 11.18 8.78 0.27
N SER A 120 12.32 9.34 -0.09
CA SER A 120 13.39 9.65 0.87
C SER A 120 12.91 10.66 1.91
N ILE A 121 13.35 10.49 3.14
CA ILE A 121 13.12 11.40 4.26
C ILE A 121 14.43 12.05 4.68
N ASP A 122 14.37 13.16 5.40
CA ASP A 122 15.53 13.88 5.90
C ASP A 122 16.29 13.05 6.94
N ALA A 123 17.62 13.25 6.99
CA ALA A 123 18.47 12.61 7.99
C ALA A 123 18.02 13.02 9.41
N GLY A 124 17.88 12.04 10.30
CA GLY A 124 17.37 12.27 11.66
C GLY A 124 15.84 12.27 11.77
N SER A 125 15.12 11.99 10.70
CA SER A 125 13.67 11.82 10.69
C SER A 125 13.27 10.35 10.55
N GLY A 126 12.03 10.02 10.91
CA GLY A 126 11.33 8.77 10.69
C GLY A 126 9.93 9.05 10.13
N ARG A 127 9.48 8.25 9.17
CA ARG A 127 8.10 8.37 8.67
C ARG A 127 7.15 7.55 9.52
N LEU A 128 6.21 8.24 10.18
CA LEU A 128 5.08 7.60 10.84
C LEU A 128 3.93 7.49 9.84
N THR A 129 3.52 6.25 9.55
CA THR A 129 2.32 6.00 8.76
C THR A 129 1.25 5.37 9.64
N VAL A 130 0.05 5.91 9.57
CA VAL A 130 -1.11 5.44 10.33
C VAL A 130 -2.23 5.05 9.38
N ARG A 131 -3.00 4.03 9.77
CA ARG A 131 -4.19 3.56 9.04
C ARG A 131 -5.28 3.23 10.02
N HIS A 132 -6.47 3.76 9.79
CA HIS A 132 -7.64 3.48 10.62
C HIS A 132 -8.47 2.37 9.97
N ALA A 133 -8.24 1.14 10.42
CA ALA A 133 -8.92 -0.07 9.95
C ALA A 133 -9.79 -0.75 11.04
N ALA A 134 -10.00 -0.08 12.17
CA ALA A 134 -10.87 -0.59 13.23
C ALA A 134 -12.33 -0.19 12.99
N ALA A 135 -13.29 -1.03 13.38
CA ALA A 135 -14.72 -0.75 13.35
C ALA A 135 -15.07 0.38 14.35
N ALA A 136 -14.74 1.61 13.98
CA ALA A 136 -14.96 2.79 14.81
C ALA A 136 -15.18 4.04 13.95
N PRO A 137 -15.87 5.07 14.47
CA PRO A 137 -15.95 6.39 13.85
C PRO A 137 -14.56 7.02 13.66
N SER A 138 -14.52 8.19 12.99
CA SER A 138 -13.29 8.94 12.80
C SER A 138 -12.54 9.18 14.12
N VAL A 139 -11.21 9.12 14.05
CA VAL A 139 -10.32 9.26 15.19
C VAL A 139 -9.29 10.35 14.96
N ASP A 140 -8.79 10.93 16.06
CA ASP A 140 -7.58 11.73 16.07
C ASP A 140 -6.43 10.87 16.57
N ILE A 141 -5.27 10.99 15.94
CA ILE A 141 -4.06 10.27 16.31
C ILE A 141 -3.05 11.27 16.82
N LEU A 142 -2.63 11.06 18.06
CA LEU A 142 -1.67 11.91 18.74
C LEU A 142 -0.29 11.24 18.72
N ALA A 143 0.74 12.07 18.52
CA ALA A 143 2.13 11.70 18.69
C ALA A 143 2.74 12.58 19.78
N ASN A 144 3.25 12.00 20.86
CA ASN A 144 3.82 12.68 22.01
C ASN A 144 2.86 13.72 22.68
N GLY A 145 1.56 13.48 22.57
CA GLY A 145 0.51 14.33 23.14
C GLY A 145 -0.05 15.41 22.19
N ASP A 146 0.59 15.65 21.05
CA ASP A 146 0.12 16.58 20.02
C ASP A 146 -0.64 15.83 18.93
N VAL A 147 -1.68 16.44 18.34
CA VAL A 147 -2.45 15.85 17.25
C VAL A 147 -1.57 15.80 16.00
N ALA A 148 -1.17 14.59 15.60
CA ALA A 148 -0.43 14.34 14.38
C ALA A 148 -1.35 14.17 13.17
N PHE A 149 -2.50 13.50 13.35
CA PHE A 149 -3.52 13.31 12.32
C PHE A 149 -4.89 13.56 12.93
N ALA A 150 -5.63 14.49 12.38
CA ALA A 150 -6.97 14.83 12.85
C ALA A 150 -8.04 14.22 11.96
N ASN A 151 -9.14 13.78 12.57
CA ASN A 151 -10.35 13.32 11.90
C ASN A 151 -10.09 12.27 10.82
N VAL A 152 -9.32 11.23 11.15
CA VAL A 152 -9.01 10.12 10.25
C VAL A 152 -10.23 9.19 10.21
N PRO A 153 -10.97 9.11 9.09
CA PRO A 153 -12.12 8.21 8.99
C PRO A 153 -11.65 6.76 8.86
N ASN A 154 -12.56 5.82 9.15
CA ASN A 154 -12.33 4.41 8.90
C ASN A 154 -11.99 4.17 7.42
N GLY A 155 -11.07 3.25 7.13
CA GLY A 155 -10.56 2.97 5.78
C GLY A 155 -9.56 4.00 5.26
N ALA A 156 -9.26 5.07 6.03
CA ALA A 156 -8.28 6.09 5.66
C ALA A 156 -7.01 6.02 6.51
N GLY A 157 -6.02 6.81 6.12
CA GLY A 157 -4.74 6.93 6.82
C GLY A 157 -3.97 8.16 6.41
N GLY A 158 -2.76 8.31 6.95
CA GLY A 158 -1.85 9.40 6.63
C GLY A 158 -0.42 9.06 6.98
N SER A 159 0.51 9.88 6.50
CA SER A 159 1.93 9.79 6.83
C SER A 159 2.47 11.16 7.25
N ALA A 160 3.39 11.17 8.20
CA ALA A 160 4.10 12.37 8.64
C ALA A 160 5.56 12.02 8.96
N ASP A 161 6.48 12.88 8.54
CA ASP A 161 7.89 12.75 8.87
C ASP A 161 8.14 13.48 10.20
N LEU A 162 8.58 12.72 11.20
CA LEU A 162 8.82 13.17 12.57
C LEU A 162 10.29 13.00 12.93
N ALA A 163 10.78 13.70 13.94
CA ALA A 163 12.12 13.46 14.47
C ALA A 163 12.27 11.99 14.88
N ALA A 164 13.37 11.34 14.47
CA ALA A 164 13.65 9.96 14.82
C ALA A 164 13.80 9.79 16.34
N GLY A 165 13.13 8.80 16.90
CA GLY A 165 13.12 8.54 18.34
C GLY A 165 11.92 7.71 18.76
N THR A 166 11.73 7.59 20.06
CA THR A 166 10.53 6.96 20.61
C THR A 166 9.33 7.92 20.50
N ILE A 167 8.24 7.42 19.96
CA ILE A 167 6.98 8.15 19.85
C ILE A 167 5.96 7.49 20.77
N SER A 168 5.36 8.28 21.68
CA SER A 168 4.17 7.87 22.42
C SER A 168 2.95 8.17 21.55
N ALA A 169 2.35 7.14 20.98
CA ALA A 169 1.14 7.28 20.15
C ALA A 169 -0.10 6.97 20.97
N SER A 170 -1.15 7.78 20.75
CA SER A 170 -2.49 7.49 21.27
C SER A 170 -3.55 7.78 20.22
N VAL A 171 -4.66 7.05 20.30
CA VAL A 171 -5.80 7.18 19.41
C VAL A 171 -7.00 7.59 20.24
N VAL A 172 -7.65 8.68 19.86
CA VAL A 172 -8.85 9.18 20.55
C VAL A 172 -9.98 9.39 19.54
N PRO A 173 -11.25 9.19 19.92
CA PRO A 173 -12.36 9.53 19.05
C PRO A 173 -12.31 11.03 18.70
N THR A 174 -12.55 11.36 17.43
CA THR A 174 -12.68 12.77 17.05
C THR A 174 -13.90 13.36 17.74
N LEU A 175 -13.67 14.31 18.62
CA LEU A 175 -14.75 15.02 19.30
C LEU A 175 -15.36 16.03 18.33
N SER A 176 -16.57 15.76 17.86
CA SER A 176 -17.40 16.80 17.26
C SER A 176 -17.67 17.86 18.34
N LEU A 177 -17.06 19.03 18.23
CA LEU A 177 -17.39 20.19 19.07
C LEU A 177 -18.83 20.58 18.75
N ILE A 178 -19.78 19.97 19.46
CA ILE A 178 -21.13 20.53 19.53
C ILE A 178 -20.97 21.82 20.35
N HIS A 179 -20.95 22.96 19.67
CA HIS A 179 -21.11 24.25 20.33
C HIS A 179 -22.52 24.30 20.92
N ILE A 180 -22.59 24.08 22.21
CA ILE A 180 -23.81 24.39 23.00
C ILE A 180 -23.87 25.91 23.20
#